data_0366789cbcf4e3c24125ecf12250f38d
#
_entry.id   0366789cbcf4e3c24125ecf12250f38d
#
_cell.length_a   1.000
_cell.length_b   1.000
_cell.length_c   1.000
_cell.angle_alpha   90.00
_cell.angle_beta   90.00
_cell.angle_gamma   90.00
#
_symmetry.space_group_name_H-M   'P 1'
#
loop_
_entity.id
_entity.type
_entity.pdbx_description
1 polymer ?
#
loop_
_entity_poly.entity_id
_entity_poly.type
_entity_poly.pdbx_seq_one_letter_code
_entity_poly.pdbx_strand_id
1 'polypeptide(L)'
;MRFLKYSLPVLCLLLAECTSVSGHKEKERLTMAEYKHPSDDMQPREECSPAPQPKKSAMALYMDSLGLVNIAELDNSITVKLMYTQADNFTGEVLYDDLSEAYLHPDAAYALVKAQEALKQLHPSYNLVVYDAARPMSVQKKMWNVVKGTPKYKYVSNPN
;
A
#
# COMPACT_ATOMS: atom_id res chain seq x y z
N MET A 1 14.54 -33.15 37.10
CA MET A 1 15.90 -32.71 36.70
C MET A 1 16.41 -33.60 35.57
N ARG A 2 16.38 -33.09 34.34
CA ARG A 2 17.08 -33.71 33.22
C ARG A 2 17.56 -32.58 32.30
N PHE A 3 18.88 -32.35 32.35
CA PHE A 3 19.58 -31.41 31.45
C PHE A 3 19.74 -32.08 30.09
N LEU A 4 19.23 -31.45 29.04
CA LEU A 4 19.50 -31.87 27.67
C LEU A 4 20.59 -30.96 27.10
N LYS A 5 21.77 -31.60 26.89
CA LYS A 5 22.94 -30.98 26.26
C LYS A 5 22.71 -30.89 24.75
N TYR A 6 22.75 -29.71 24.17
CA TYR A 6 22.88 -29.57 22.74
C TYR A 6 24.33 -29.33 22.37
N SER A 7 24.83 -30.26 21.57
CA SER A 7 26.13 -30.27 20.95
C SER A 7 26.23 -29.26 19.81
N LEU A 8 27.28 -28.42 19.77
CA LEU A 8 27.65 -27.62 18.62
C LEU A 8 28.18 -28.50 17.47
N PRO A 9 27.84 -28.23 16.22
CA PRO A 9 28.61 -28.68 15.09
C PRO A 9 29.54 -27.59 14.55
N VAL A 10 30.81 -27.92 14.63
CA VAL A 10 31.91 -27.74 13.66
C VAL A 10 31.78 -26.66 12.61
N LEU A 11 32.61 -25.64 12.80
CA LEU A 11 32.99 -24.58 11.84
C LEU A 11 33.81 -25.22 10.69
N CYS A 12 33.27 -25.24 9.48
CA CYS A 12 33.98 -25.60 8.27
C CYS A 12 34.51 -24.33 7.59
N LEU A 13 35.81 -24.03 7.78
CA LEU A 13 36.56 -23.04 7.03
C LEU A 13 36.82 -23.57 5.61
N LEU A 14 36.25 -22.97 4.59
CA LEU A 14 36.70 -23.11 3.21
C LEU A 14 37.48 -21.86 2.81
N LEU A 15 38.80 -22.03 2.72
CA LEU A 15 39.73 -21.09 2.08
C LEU A 15 39.54 -21.19 0.55
N ALA A 16 39.04 -20.13 -0.07
CA ALA A 16 39.06 -20.00 -1.52
C ALA A 16 40.30 -19.23 -1.91
N GLU A 17 41.19 -19.91 -2.62
CA GLU A 17 42.42 -19.34 -3.19
C GLU A 17 42.07 -18.38 -4.31
N CYS A 18 42.59 -17.15 -4.22
CA CYS A 18 42.53 -16.13 -5.27
C CYS A 18 43.67 -16.37 -6.26
N THR A 19 43.39 -16.96 -7.40
CA THR A 19 44.33 -16.99 -8.53
C THR A 19 44.19 -15.70 -9.33
N SER A 20 45.23 -14.88 -9.31
CA SER A 20 45.37 -13.68 -10.10
C SER A 20 45.64 -14.06 -11.57
N VAL A 21 44.68 -13.78 -12.45
CA VAL A 21 44.90 -13.77 -13.91
C VAL A 21 45.22 -12.33 -14.35
N SER A 22 46.50 -12.10 -14.64
CA SER A 22 46.99 -10.90 -15.30
C SER A 22 46.59 -10.96 -16.78
N GLY A 23 45.55 -10.19 -17.15
CA GLY A 23 45.19 -9.94 -18.53
C GLY A 23 45.42 -8.46 -18.87
N HIS A 24 46.53 -8.18 -19.55
CA HIS A 24 46.77 -6.89 -20.21
C HIS A 24 45.71 -6.73 -21.29
N LYS A 25 44.73 -5.85 -21.06
CA LYS A 25 43.89 -5.29 -22.12
C LYS A 25 44.50 -3.94 -22.53
N GLU A 26 45.08 -3.94 -23.69
CA GLU A 26 45.47 -2.78 -24.45
C GLU A 26 44.32 -1.77 -24.57
N LYS A 27 44.56 -0.55 -24.05
CA LYS A 27 43.62 0.57 -24.19
C LYS A 27 43.70 1.08 -25.61
N GLU A 28 42.76 0.67 -26.43
CA GLU A 28 42.50 1.37 -27.68
C GLU A 28 42.08 2.82 -27.37
N ARG A 29 42.92 3.74 -27.81
CA ARG A 29 42.76 5.18 -27.67
C ARG A 29 41.81 5.64 -28.79
N LEU A 30 40.49 5.65 -28.49
CA LEU A 30 39.50 6.27 -29.37
C LEU A 30 39.82 7.75 -29.53
N THR A 31 40.09 8.17 -30.75
CA THR A 31 40.34 9.57 -31.14
C THR A 31 39.00 10.32 -31.11
N MET A 32 39.03 11.58 -30.61
CA MET A 32 37.84 12.44 -30.42
C MET A 32 37.06 12.80 -31.69
N ALA A 33 37.44 12.26 -32.84
CA ALA A 33 36.81 12.58 -34.13
C ALA A 33 35.59 11.71 -34.48
N GLU A 34 35.28 10.68 -33.69
CA GLU A 34 34.22 9.70 -34.02
C GLU A 34 33.05 9.69 -33.04
N TYR A 35 33.01 10.67 -32.09
CA TYR A 35 31.86 10.82 -31.20
C TYR A 35 30.82 11.71 -31.86
N LYS A 36 29.89 11.08 -32.60
CA LYS A 36 28.68 11.72 -33.10
C LYS A 36 27.71 11.89 -31.92
N HIS A 37 27.51 13.14 -31.52
CA HIS A 37 26.60 13.47 -30.42
C HIS A 37 25.18 13.03 -30.79
N PRO A 38 24.42 12.31 -29.88
CA PRO A 38 23.04 11.85 -30.15
C PRO A 38 21.99 12.95 -30.18
N SER A 39 22.39 14.22 -30.23
CA SER A 39 21.49 15.37 -30.13
C SER A 39 20.86 15.86 -31.41
N ASP A 40 21.26 15.31 -32.58
CA ASP A 40 20.80 15.85 -33.88
C ASP A 40 19.54 15.15 -34.44
N ASP A 41 19.05 14.07 -33.76
CA ASP A 41 17.81 13.38 -34.12
C ASP A 41 16.74 13.50 -33.01
N MET A 42 16.74 14.60 -32.26
CA MET A 42 15.70 14.85 -31.27
C MET A 42 14.42 15.32 -31.96
N GLN A 43 13.58 14.36 -32.36
CA GLN A 43 12.18 14.65 -32.63
C GLN A 43 11.55 15.30 -31.36
N PRO A 44 10.67 16.31 -31.51
CA PRO A 44 9.99 16.91 -30.38
C PRO A 44 9.35 15.78 -29.56
N ARG A 45 9.74 15.65 -28.28
CA ARG A 45 9.01 14.77 -27.36
C ARG A 45 7.59 15.28 -27.32
N GLU A 46 6.64 14.48 -27.82
CA GLU A 46 5.24 14.69 -27.52
C GLU A 46 5.14 14.81 -26.00
N GLU A 47 4.69 15.96 -25.55
CA GLU A 47 4.35 16.20 -24.15
C GLU A 47 3.32 15.15 -23.78
N CYS A 48 3.75 14.15 -23.00
CA CYS A 48 2.87 13.10 -22.51
C CYS A 48 1.85 13.79 -21.62
N SER A 49 0.68 14.05 -22.17
CA SER A 49 -0.47 14.57 -21.42
C SER A 49 -0.67 13.64 -20.22
N PRO A 50 -0.75 14.14 -18.98
CA PRO A 50 -0.95 13.29 -17.82
C PRO A 50 -2.21 12.45 -18.05
N ALA A 51 -2.09 11.13 -17.85
CA ALA A 51 -3.23 10.22 -17.97
C ALA A 51 -4.40 10.78 -17.16
N PRO A 52 -5.65 10.73 -17.67
CA PRO A 52 -6.79 11.26 -16.96
C PRO A 52 -6.89 10.60 -15.59
N GLN A 53 -6.75 11.38 -14.53
CA GLN A 53 -6.90 10.92 -13.16
C GLN A 53 -8.33 10.34 -13.00
N PRO A 54 -8.49 9.16 -12.37
CA PRO A 54 -9.81 8.61 -12.13
C PRO A 54 -10.64 9.64 -11.36
N LYS A 55 -11.81 9.97 -11.88
CA LYS A 55 -12.68 10.98 -11.28
C LYS A 55 -13.16 10.45 -9.92
N LYS A 56 -12.86 11.18 -8.84
CA LYS A 56 -13.34 10.83 -7.48
C LYS A 56 -14.87 10.76 -7.47
N SER A 57 -15.41 9.80 -6.71
CA SER A 57 -16.86 9.67 -6.50
C SER A 57 -17.42 10.85 -5.71
N ALA A 58 -18.75 11.04 -5.73
CA ALA A 58 -19.39 12.09 -4.96
C ALA A 58 -19.16 11.91 -3.45
N MET A 59 -19.14 10.66 -2.98
CA MET A 59 -18.86 10.34 -1.58
C MET A 59 -17.39 10.62 -1.23
N ALA A 60 -16.45 10.29 -2.09
CA ALA A 60 -15.04 10.61 -1.89
C ALA A 60 -14.81 12.12 -1.77
N LEU A 61 -15.42 12.93 -2.66
CA LEU A 61 -15.37 14.38 -2.57
C LEU A 61 -16.00 14.93 -1.27
N TYR A 62 -17.08 14.31 -0.81
CA TYR A 62 -17.68 14.66 0.48
C TYR A 62 -16.73 14.37 1.64
N MET A 63 -16.06 13.21 1.66
CA MET A 63 -15.08 12.86 2.70
C MET A 63 -13.88 13.82 2.70
N ASP A 64 -13.37 14.20 1.53
CA ASP A 64 -12.33 15.22 1.38
C ASP A 64 -12.81 16.58 1.99
N SER A 65 -14.06 16.98 1.74
CA SER A 65 -14.63 18.24 2.25
C SER A 65 -14.73 18.28 3.78
N LEU A 66 -14.78 17.12 4.43
CA LEU A 66 -14.74 16.99 5.88
C LEU A 66 -13.31 17.03 6.47
N GLY A 67 -12.30 17.22 5.63
CA GLY A 67 -10.89 17.20 6.05
C GLY A 67 -10.35 15.81 6.39
N LEU A 68 -11.03 14.76 5.95
CA LEU A 68 -10.55 13.38 6.08
C LEU A 68 -9.51 13.09 4.99
N VAL A 69 -8.61 12.17 5.27
CA VAL A 69 -7.50 11.82 4.37
C VAL A 69 -7.67 10.42 3.84
N ASN A 70 -7.51 10.26 2.53
CA ASN A 70 -7.47 8.95 1.88
C ASN A 70 -6.15 8.23 2.23
N ILE A 71 -6.26 7.07 2.86
CA ILE A 71 -5.09 6.28 3.33
C ILE A 71 -4.18 5.90 2.18
N ALA A 72 -4.74 5.52 1.03
CA ALA A 72 -3.95 5.09 -0.13
C ALA A 72 -3.13 6.23 -0.77
N GLU A 73 -3.51 7.49 -0.55
CA GLU A 73 -2.74 8.66 -0.99
C GLU A 73 -1.53 8.93 -0.08
N LEU A 74 -1.56 8.47 1.19
CA LEU A 74 -0.45 8.60 2.13
C LEU A 74 0.55 7.45 2.01
N ASP A 75 0.05 6.22 1.93
CA ASP A 75 0.87 5.01 1.80
C ASP A 75 0.13 3.94 1.00
N ASN A 76 0.56 3.74 -0.24
CA ASN A 76 -0.03 2.77 -1.16
C ASN A 76 0.33 1.31 -0.84
N SER A 77 1.21 1.06 0.12
CA SER A 77 1.51 -0.28 0.61
C SER A 77 0.44 -0.83 1.55
N ILE A 78 -0.39 0.05 2.14
CA ILE A 78 -1.54 -0.33 2.95
C ILE A 78 -2.66 -0.79 2.00
N THR A 79 -3.09 -2.04 2.14
CA THR A 79 -4.16 -2.59 1.32
C THR A 79 -5.53 -2.11 1.82
N VAL A 80 -6.34 -1.51 0.96
CA VAL A 80 -7.72 -1.15 1.27
C VAL A 80 -8.66 -2.20 0.69
N LYS A 81 -9.50 -2.80 1.53
CA LYS A 81 -10.52 -3.79 1.16
C LYS A 81 -11.79 -3.53 1.99
N LEU A 82 -12.54 -2.49 1.64
CA LEU A 82 -13.76 -2.14 2.37
C LEU A 82 -14.79 -3.27 2.29
N MET A 83 -15.14 -3.86 3.43
CA MET A 83 -16.04 -5.01 3.51
C MET A 83 -17.46 -4.70 3.03
N TYR A 84 -17.91 -3.46 3.25
CA TYR A 84 -19.29 -3.06 2.94
C TYR A 84 -19.50 -2.59 1.50
N THR A 85 -18.49 -2.72 0.63
CA THR A 85 -18.63 -2.57 -0.84
C THR A 85 -19.14 -3.84 -1.52
N GLN A 86 -19.23 -4.95 -0.77
CA GLN A 86 -19.70 -6.25 -1.25
C GLN A 86 -20.77 -6.79 -0.30
N ALA A 87 -21.60 -7.73 -0.76
CA ALA A 87 -22.64 -8.35 0.08
C ALA A 87 -22.08 -9.39 1.07
N ASP A 88 -20.85 -9.90 0.82
CA ASP A 88 -20.16 -10.81 1.74
C ASP A 88 -19.61 -10.05 2.95
N ASN A 89 -20.52 -9.59 3.81
CA ASN A 89 -20.21 -8.85 5.02
C ASN A 89 -21.24 -9.17 6.13
N PHE A 90 -21.03 -8.58 7.31
CA PHE A 90 -21.87 -8.76 8.47
C PHE A 90 -23.37 -8.50 8.23
N THR A 91 -23.73 -7.53 7.38
CA THR A 91 -25.13 -7.18 7.11
C THR A 91 -25.76 -8.06 6.02
N GLY A 92 -24.97 -8.61 5.13
CA GLY A 92 -25.42 -9.34 3.95
C GLY A 92 -25.80 -8.45 2.78
N GLU A 93 -25.57 -7.13 2.88
CA GLU A 93 -25.92 -6.13 1.84
C GLU A 93 -24.76 -5.21 1.52
N VAL A 94 -24.76 -4.68 0.30
CA VAL A 94 -23.84 -3.60 -0.12
C VAL A 94 -24.31 -2.30 0.51
N LEU A 95 -23.43 -1.65 1.27
CA LEU A 95 -23.74 -0.39 1.96
C LEU A 95 -23.04 0.81 1.33
N TYR A 96 -21.84 0.63 0.77
CA TYR A 96 -21.13 1.66 0.02
C TYR A 96 -21.46 1.54 -1.46
N ASP A 97 -22.15 2.52 -2.00
CA ASP A 97 -22.62 2.51 -3.39
C ASP A 97 -21.54 3.08 -4.34
N ASP A 98 -20.78 4.09 -3.89
CA ASP A 98 -19.81 4.81 -4.73
C ASP A 98 -18.47 5.14 -4.01
N LEU A 99 -18.25 4.60 -2.79
CA LEU A 99 -17.01 4.80 -2.03
C LEU A 99 -16.18 3.51 -2.04
N SER A 100 -15.00 3.58 -2.60
CA SER A 100 -14.00 2.49 -2.62
C SER A 100 -12.74 2.82 -1.82
N GLU A 101 -12.56 4.08 -1.45
CA GLU A 101 -11.42 4.62 -0.74
C GLU A 101 -11.65 4.59 0.78
N ALA A 102 -10.59 4.34 1.54
CA ALA A 102 -10.62 4.37 2.99
C ALA A 102 -10.16 5.74 3.50
N TYR A 103 -11.03 6.44 4.19
CA TYR A 103 -10.78 7.76 4.76
C TYR A 103 -10.66 7.70 6.27
N LEU A 104 -9.69 8.44 6.83
CA LEU A 104 -9.51 8.61 8.29
C LEU A 104 -9.29 10.09 8.64
N HIS A 105 -9.49 10.42 9.93
CA HIS A 105 -8.99 11.69 10.47
C HIS A 105 -7.48 11.76 10.25
N PRO A 106 -6.89 12.93 9.92
CA PRO A 106 -5.45 13.06 9.65
C PRO A 106 -4.56 12.39 10.67
N ASP A 107 -4.78 12.63 11.97
CA ASP A 107 -3.94 12.05 13.03
C ASP A 107 -3.99 10.52 13.04
N ALA A 108 -5.18 9.94 12.80
CA ALA A 108 -5.36 8.50 12.73
C ALA A 108 -4.71 7.90 11.47
N ALA A 109 -4.81 8.59 10.35
CA ALA A 109 -4.18 8.19 9.09
C ALA A 109 -2.66 8.18 9.22
N TYR A 110 -2.05 9.23 9.77
CA TYR A 110 -0.60 9.27 10.02
C TYR A 110 -0.14 8.23 11.05
N ALA A 111 -0.94 7.96 12.09
CA ALA A 111 -0.65 6.89 13.04
C ALA A 111 -0.68 5.50 12.37
N LEU A 112 -1.61 5.28 11.44
CA LEU A 112 -1.69 4.04 10.67
C LEU A 112 -0.47 3.86 9.74
N VAL A 113 -0.01 4.92 9.08
CA VAL A 113 1.21 4.89 8.26
C VAL A 113 2.43 4.51 9.12
N LYS A 114 2.59 5.13 10.30
CA LYS A 114 3.67 4.75 11.24
C LYS A 114 3.58 3.29 11.69
N ALA A 115 2.38 2.78 11.88
CA ALA A 115 2.18 1.36 12.21
C ALA A 115 2.59 0.44 11.04
N GLN A 116 2.29 0.83 9.80
CA GLN A 116 2.74 0.13 8.60
C GLN A 116 4.26 0.13 8.48
N GLU A 117 4.91 1.27 8.69
CA GLU A 117 6.37 1.39 8.70
C GLU A 117 7.01 0.47 9.75
N ALA A 118 6.49 0.48 10.99
CA ALA A 118 6.95 -0.40 12.06
C ALA A 118 6.75 -1.89 11.72
N LEU A 119 5.61 -2.24 11.12
CA LEU A 119 5.35 -3.60 10.65
C LEU A 119 6.37 -4.02 9.58
N LYS A 120 6.70 -3.13 8.63
CA LYS A 120 7.70 -3.39 7.59
C LYS A 120 9.10 -3.59 8.14
N GLN A 121 9.46 -2.91 9.21
CA GLN A 121 10.75 -3.11 9.89
C GLN A 121 10.86 -4.50 10.52
N LEU A 122 9.78 -5.01 11.10
CA LEU A 122 9.73 -6.32 11.74
C LEU A 122 9.49 -7.45 10.73
N HIS A 123 8.62 -7.22 9.76
CA HIS A 123 8.16 -8.19 8.77
C HIS A 123 8.05 -7.53 7.39
N PRO A 124 9.14 -7.44 6.61
CA PRO A 124 9.18 -6.68 5.34
C PRO A 124 8.15 -7.10 4.29
N SER A 125 7.71 -8.36 4.31
CA SER A 125 6.71 -8.90 3.37
C SER A 125 5.26 -8.67 3.80
N TYR A 126 5.01 -8.12 5.00
CA TYR A 126 3.65 -7.94 5.53
C TYR A 126 3.14 -6.53 5.27
N ASN A 127 1.85 -6.43 5.02
CA ASN A 127 1.12 -5.17 4.89
C ASN A 127 -0.12 -5.18 5.77
N LEU A 128 -0.48 -4.00 6.26
CA LEU A 128 -1.77 -3.80 6.90
C LEU A 128 -2.89 -3.88 5.85
N VAL A 129 -4.04 -4.39 6.26
CA VAL A 129 -5.27 -4.40 5.46
C VAL A 129 -6.34 -3.64 6.20
N VAL A 130 -6.93 -2.65 5.56
CA VAL A 130 -8.03 -1.83 6.10
C VAL A 130 -9.34 -2.36 5.55
N TYR A 131 -10.17 -2.91 6.41
CA TYR A 131 -11.48 -3.47 6.05
C TYR A 131 -12.65 -2.49 6.24
N ASP A 132 -12.48 -1.46 7.04
CA ASP A 132 -13.43 -0.36 7.24
C ASP A 132 -12.68 0.87 7.78
N ALA A 133 -13.25 2.06 7.57
CA ALA A 133 -12.63 3.32 7.97
C ALA A 133 -13.73 4.32 8.39
N ALA A 134 -13.53 5.62 8.17
CA ALA A 134 -14.55 6.61 8.46
C ALA A 134 -15.82 6.32 7.65
N ARG A 135 -16.93 6.13 8.37
CA ARG A 135 -18.22 5.80 7.77
C ARG A 135 -19.11 7.03 7.71
N PRO A 136 -19.60 7.42 6.52
CA PRO A 136 -20.58 8.49 6.40
C PRO A 136 -21.86 8.18 7.20
N MET A 137 -22.49 9.21 7.77
CA MET A 137 -23.71 9.04 8.56
C MET A 137 -24.87 8.43 7.76
N SER A 138 -24.94 8.72 6.46
CA SER A 138 -25.91 8.11 5.54
C SER A 138 -25.76 6.59 5.47
N VAL A 139 -24.51 6.11 5.41
CA VAL A 139 -24.19 4.68 5.40
C VAL A 139 -24.46 4.05 6.77
N GLN A 140 -24.17 4.75 7.88
CA GLN A 140 -24.52 4.30 9.22
C GLN A 140 -26.04 4.12 9.38
N LYS A 141 -26.85 5.05 8.86
CA LYS A 141 -28.32 4.92 8.83
C LYS A 141 -28.78 3.74 7.98
N LYS A 142 -28.18 3.54 6.80
CA LYS A 142 -28.46 2.40 5.92
C LYS A 142 -28.17 1.09 6.64
N MET A 143 -26.98 0.96 7.28
CA MET A 143 -26.61 -0.21 8.09
C MET A 143 -27.59 -0.47 9.22
N TRP A 144 -27.95 0.56 10.00
CA TRP A 144 -28.92 0.44 11.07
C TRP A 144 -30.28 -0.08 10.57
N ASN A 145 -30.77 0.44 9.44
CA ASN A 145 -32.04 0.03 8.85
C ASN A 145 -32.05 -1.45 8.44
N VAL A 146 -30.91 -1.99 8.01
CA VAL A 146 -30.77 -3.42 7.68
C VAL A 146 -30.83 -4.28 8.93
N VAL A 147 -30.18 -3.87 10.03
CA VAL A 147 -30.05 -4.72 11.21
C VAL A 147 -31.12 -4.52 12.27
N LYS A 148 -31.81 -3.36 12.29
CA LYS A 148 -32.89 -3.11 13.26
C LYS A 148 -33.98 -4.19 13.18
N GLY A 149 -34.40 -4.70 14.33
CA GLY A 149 -35.38 -5.81 14.40
C GLY A 149 -34.78 -7.20 14.18
N THR A 150 -33.47 -7.31 14.00
CA THR A 150 -32.74 -8.61 13.97
C THR A 150 -31.84 -8.74 15.21
N PRO A 151 -31.36 -9.93 15.59
CA PRO A 151 -30.37 -10.09 16.66
C PRO A 151 -29.05 -9.33 16.46
N LYS A 152 -28.78 -8.90 15.22
CA LYS A 152 -27.55 -8.17 14.83
C LYS A 152 -27.55 -6.70 15.29
N TYR A 153 -28.74 -6.12 15.64
CA TYR A 153 -28.85 -4.70 16.00
C TYR A 153 -27.92 -4.28 17.15
N LYS A 154 -27.61 -5.19 18.07
CA LYS A 154 -26.74 -4.95 19.23
C LYS A 154 -25.28 -4.66 18.87
N TYR A 155 -24.87 -4.95 17.64
CA TYR A 155 -23.51 -4.71 17.14
C TYR A 155 -23.38 -3.42 16.33
N VAL A 156 -24.47 -2.70 16.10
CA VAL A 156 -24.50 -1.48 15.30
C VAL A 156 -25.06 -0.34 16.13
N SER A 157 -24.30 0.76 16.22
CA SER A 157 -24.76 1.97 16.92
C SER A 157 -25.98 2.57 16.24
N ASN A 158 -27.00 2.91 17.04
CA ASN A 158 -28.17 3.63 16.55
C ASN A 158 -27.77 5.06 16.15
N PRO A 159 -28.00 5.47 14.88
CA PRO A 159 -27.62 6.80 14.40
C PRO A 159 -28.61 7.93 14.77
N ASN A 160 -29.69 7.64 15.51
CA ASN A 160 -30.72 8.62 15.90
C ASN A 160 -30.57 9.04 17.35
#